data_cbf771e3a002096735cf9ba2ad46f169
#
_entry.id   cbf771e3a002096735cf9ba2ad46f169
#
_cell.length_a   1.000
_cell.length_b   1.000
_cell.length_c   1.000
_cell.angle_alpha   90.00
_cell.angle_beta   90.00
_cell.angle_gamma   90.00
#
_symmetry.space_group_name_H-M   'P 1'
#
loop_
_entity.id
_entity.type
_entity.pdbx_description
1 polymer ?
#
loop_
_entity_poly.entity_id
_entity_poly.type
_entity_poly.pdbx_seq_one_letter_code
_entity_poly.pdbx_strand_id
1 'polypeptide(L)'
;MIRFYLNGQLQKLNQVDPNLSILDWLRTRKRLTGTKEGCASGDCGACTVVIGSPDPEQSGQLRYDSVNSCIALVGSLHGKHLVTVDALTQEPAHPVQKEMVECHGAQCGFCTPGIIMSLFALHTESAANGSVPDDDALLEALSGNLCRCTGYRPIIEAGRRACVQTWEPGTGNAVLSRSSALSGPDGAAPNNPAPGLSGIAWLQNPEMIA
;
A
#
# COMPACT_ATOMS: atom_id res chain seq x y z
N MET A 1 -8.47 6.83 -21.59
CA MET A 1 -7.11 6.80 -21.00
C MET A 1 -7.24 6.68 -19.48
N ILE A 2 -6.51 5.74 -18.84
CA ILE A 2 -6.46 5.55 -17.40
C ILE A 2 -5.13 6.10 -16.91
N ARG A 3 -5.14 6.93 -15.86
CA ARG A 3 -3.94 7.49 -15.22
C ARG A 3 -3.98 7.22 -13.74
N PHE A 4 -2.89 6.74 -13.19
CA PHE A 4 -2.73 6.46 -11.76
C PHE A 4 -1.25 6.37 -11.41
N TYR A 5 -0.95 6.37 -10.13
CA TYR A 5 0.43 6.13 -9.67
C TYR A 5 0.61 4.67 -9.27
N LEU A 6 1.69 4.04 -9.72
CA LEU A 6 2.16 2.75 -9.26
C LEU A 6 3.47 2.96 -8.51
N ASN A 7 3.48 2.67 -7.21
CA ASN A 7 4.68 2.80 -6.40
C ASN A 7 5.37 4.18 -6.62
N GLY A 8 4.54 5.27 -6.70
CA GLY A 8 4.96 6.63 -6.93
C GLY A 8 5.29 7.03 -8.36
N GLN A 9 5.25 6.10 -9.29
CA GLN A 9 5.51 6.39 -10.71
C GLN A 9 4.20 6.52 -11.50
N LEU A 10 4.01 7.65 -12.19
CA LEU A 10 2.83 7.88 -13.03
C LEU A 10 2.72 6.84 -14.15
N GLN A 11 1.57 6.20 -14.23
CA GLN A 11 1.20 5.27 -15.29
C GLN A 11 0.12 5.90 -16.18
N LYS A 12 0.28 5.79 -17.50
CA LYS A 12 -0.69 6.25 -18.50
C LYS A 12 -1.02 5.06 -19.42
N LEU A 13 -2.26 4.60 -19.38
CA LEU A 13 -2.73 3.45 -20.15
C LEU A 13 -3.82 3.89 -21.12
N ASN A 14 -3.55 3.86 -22.42
CA ASN A 14 -4.47 4.34 -23.44
C ASN A 14 -5.52 3.29 -23.84
N GLN A 15 -5.11 2.03 -23.89
CA GLN A 15 -5.98 0.90 -24.24
C GLN A 15 -5.76 -0.21 -23.21
N VAL A 16 -6.81 -0.55 -22.50
CA VAL A 16 -6.79 -1.58 -21.45
C VAL A 16 -8.00 -2.46 -21.66
N ASP A 17 -7.80 -3.76 -21.63
CA ASP A 17 -8.91 -4.71 -21.54
C ASP A 17 -9.75 -4.38 -20.29
N PRO A 18 -11.05 -4.11 -20.43
CA PRO A 18 -11.90 -3.78 -19.28
C PRO A 18 -11.92 -4.86 -18.19
N ASN A 19 -11.62 -6.11 -18.54
CA ASN A 19 -11.58 -7.25 -17.60
C ASN A 19 -10.17 -7.52 -17.04
N LEU A 20 -9.16 -6.71 -17.39
CA LEU A 20 -7.80 -6.91 -16.89
C LEU A 20 -7.74 -6.63 -15.40
N SER A 21 -7.41 -7.68 -14.61
CA SER A 21 -7.20 -7.53 -13.18
C SER A 21 -5.92 -6.76 -12.86
N ILE A 22 -5.88 -6.13 -11.69
CA ILE A 22 -4.67 -5.47 -11.20
C ILE A 22 -3.54 -6.50 -11.06
N LEU A 23 -3.85 -7.70 -10.54
CA LEU A 23 -2.87 -8.76 -10.36
C LEU A 23 -2.22 -9.18 -11.67
N ASP A 24 -3.03 -9.47 -12.70
CA ASP A 24 -2.52 -9.87 -14.01
C ASP A 24 -1.68 -8.76 -14.63
N TRP A 25 -2.11 -7.52 -14.53
CA TRP A 25 -1.36 -6.38 -15.03
C TRP A 25 -0.01 -6.22 -14.34
N LEU A 26 0.03 -6.31 -13.00
CA LEU A 26 1.27 -6.26 -12.22
C LEU A 26 2.23 -7.37 -12.63
N ARG A 27 1.75 -8.61 -12.67
CA ARG A 27 2.60 -9.78 -12.90
C ARG A 27 3.03 -9.94 -14.34
N THR A 28 2.13 -9.70 -15.31
CA THR A 28 2.40 -9.95 -16.74
C THR A 28 2.96 -8.75 -17.48
N ARG A 29 2.47 -7.53 -17.19
CA ARG A 29 2.87 -6.31 -17.90
C ARG A 29 3.99 -5.55 -17.19
N LYS A 30 3.94 -5.47 -15.86
CA LYS A 30 4.94 -4.77 -15.05
C LYS A 30 6.06 -5.68 -14.54
N ARG A 31 5.85 -6.98 -14.58
CA ARG A 31 6.76 -8.00 -14.03
C ARG A 31 7.05 -7.83 -12.54
N LEU A 32 6.14 -7.20 -11.81
CA LEU A 32 6.15 -7.07 -10.36
C LEU A 32 5.52 -8.34 -9.76
N THR A 33 6.34 -9.32 -9.46
CA THR A 33 5.91 -10.66 -9.01
C THR A 33 5.92 -10.83 -7.50
N GLY A 34 6.22 -9.77 -6.76
CA GLY A 34 6.09 -9.73 -5.30
C GLY A 34 4.66 -10.03 -4.85
N THR A 35 3.66 -9.42 -5.49
CA THR A 35 2.24 -9.76 -5.31
C THR A 35 1.95 -11.15 -5.84
N LYS A 36 1.39 -12.05 -5.00
CA LYS A 36 1.22 -13.48 -5.31
C LYS A 36 -0.21 -13.79 -5.77
N GLU A 37 -0.34 -14.81 -6.60
CA GLU A 37 -1.63 -15.37 -7.01
C GLU A 37 -1.86 -16.69 -6.27
N GLY A 38 -2.89 -16.76 -5.42
CA GLY A 38 -3.28 -17.97 -4.71
C GLY A 38 -4.58 -18.55 -5.25
N CYS A 39 -5.72 -17.94 -4.92
CA CYS A 39 -7.05 -18.45 -5.29
C CYS A 39 -7.60 -17.86 -6.60
N ALA A 40 -7.14 -16.68 -7.01
CA ALA A 40 -7.68 -15.89 -8.12
C ALA A 40 -9.19 -15.54 -8.01
N SER A 41 -9.75 -15.61 -6.79
CA SER A 41 -11.19 -15.43 -6.51
C SER A 41 -11.49 -14.45 -5.37
N GLY A 42 -10.47 -13.76 -4.84
CA GLY A 42 -10.64 -12.78 -3.80
C GLY A 42 -10.66 -13.32 -2.35
N ASP A 43 -10.44 -14.64 -2.14
CA ASP A 43 -10.64 -15.28 -0.84
C ASP A 43 -9.39 -15.37 0.03
N CYS A 44 -8.19 -15.57 -0.57
CA CYS A 44 -7.01 -15.95 0.20
C CYS A 44 -6.10 -14.79 0.62
N GLY A 45 -6.24 -13.61 0.05
CA GLY A 45 -5.44 -12.43 0.36
C GLY A 45 -3.97 -12.47 -0.06
N ALA A 46 -3.48 -13.52 -0.73
CA ALA A 46 -2.09 -13.58 -1.20
C ALA A 46 -1.76 -12.46 -2.21
N CYS A 47 -2.79 -11.94 -2.88
CA CYS A 47 -2.71 -10.88 -3.87
C CYS A 47 -3.00 -9.47 -3.31
N THR A 48 -3.08 -9.29 -2.00
CA THR A 48 -3.37 -7.98 -1.40
C THR A 48 -2.37 -6.92 -1.85
N VAL A 49 -2.91 -5.81 -2.30
CA VAL A 49 -2.22 -4.55 -2.61
C VAL A 49 -2.91 -3.44 -1.83
N VAL A 50 -2.31 -2.25 -1.79
CA VAL A 50 -2.92 -1.09 -1.13
C VAL A 50 -3.24 -0.02 -2.16
N ILE A 51 -4.44 0.55 -2.08
CA ILE A 51 -4.91 1.61 -2.97
C ILE A 51 -5.15 2.87 -2.16
N GLY A 52 -4.38 3.93 -2.45
CA GLY A 52 -4.63 5.28 -1.96
C GLY A 52 -5.69 5.96 -2.83
N SER A 53 -6.79 6.35 -2.20
CA SER A 53 -7.88 7.12 -2.84
C SER A 53 -8.04 8.46 -2.13
N PRO A 54 -8.53 9.52 -2.82
CA PRO A 54 -8.87 10.78 -2.16
C PRO A 54 -9.80 10.53 -0.96
N ASP A 55 -9.44 11.10 0.19
CA ASP A 55 -10.26 10.96 1.39
C ASP A 55 -11.48 11.87 1.27
N PRO A 56 -12.72 11.33 1.36
CA PRO A 56 -13.93 12.13 1.25
C PRO A 56 -14.15 13.05 2.46
N GLU A 57 -13.58 12.72 3.63
CA GLU A 57 -13.75 13.47 4.87
C GLU A 57 -12.62 14.49 5.09
N GLN A 58 -11.43 14.20 4.57
CA GLN A 58 -10.25 15.05 4.73
C GLN A 58 -9.74 15.51 3.37
N SER A 59 -10.25 16.67 2.93
CA SER A 59 -9.83 17.27 1.66
C SER A 59 -8.31 17.36 1.58
N GLY A 60 -7.78 16.79 0.52
CA GLY A 60 -6.36 16.82 0.24
C GLY A 60 -5.55 15.73 0.92
N GLN A 61 -6.16 14.74 1.53
CA GLN A 61 -5.49 13.54 2.03
C GLN A 61 -5.86 12.31 1.21
N LEU A 62 -5.07 11.25 1.35
CA LEU A 62 -5.36 9.93 0.79
C LEU A 62 -5.70 8.96 1.92
N ARG A 63 -6.79 8.23 1.73
CA ARG A 63 -7.08 7.04 2.50
C ARG A 63 -6.51 5.82 1.77
N TYR A 64 -5.83 4.96 2.50
CA TYR A 64 -5.19 3.76 1.99
C TYR A 64 -5.94 2.51 2.43
N ASP A 65 -6.56 1.83 1.48
CA ASP A 65 -7.34 0.62 1.71
C ASP A 65 -6.63 -0.61 1.13
N SER A 66 -6.67 -1.75 1.84
CA SER A 66 -6.19 -3.03 1.33
C SER A 66 -7.22 -3.63 0.36
N VAL A 67 -6.74 -4.15 -0.78
CA VAL A 67 -7.61 -4.66 -1.86
C VAL A 67 -7.05 -5.95 -2.44
N ASN A 68 -7.93 -6.92 -2.72
CA ASN A 68 -7.57 -8.14 -3.45
C ASN A 68 -7.41 -7.86 -4.95
N SER A 69 -6.17 -7.76 -5.39
CA SER A 69 -5.83 -7.38 -6.78
C SER A 69 -6.26 -8.39 -7.85
N CYS A 70 -6.56 -9.64 -7.49
CA CYS A 70 -7.01 -10.66 -8.45
C CYS A 70 -8.44 -10.43 -8.95
N ILE A 71 -9.27 -9.70 -8.18
CA ILE A 71 -10.67 -9.38 -8.55
C ILE A 71 -10.86 -7.88 -8.83
N ALA A 72 -9.95 -7.03 -8.40
CA ALA A 72 -9.99 -5.60 -8.70
C ALA A 72 -9.45 -5.33 -10.11
N LEU A 73 -10.14 -4.48 -10.86
CA LEU A 73 -9.80 -4.18 -12.25
C LEU A 73 -8.89 -2.96 -12.38
N VAL A 74 -7.99 -2.98 -13.37
CA VAL A 74 -7.08 -1.85 -13.65
C VAL A 74 -7.86 -0.56 -13.94
N GLY A 75 -9.06 -0.66 -14.52
CA GLY A 75 -9.94 0.48 -14.78
C GLY A 75 -10.30 1.29 -13.53
N SER A 76 -10.39 0.64 -12.36
CA SER A 76 -10.73 1.29 -11.09
C SER A 76 -9.60 2.12 -10.48
N LEU A 77 -8.39 2.06 -11.06
CA LEU A 77 -7.22 2.79 -10.57
C LEU A 77 -7.15 4.25 -11.03
N HIS A 78 -8.03 4.68 -11.95
CA HIS A 78 -7.97 6.05 -12.47
C HIS A 78 -8.05 7.08 -11.32
N GLY A 79 -7.08 8.01 -11.27
CA GLY A 79 -6.97 9.02 -10.22
C GLY A 79 -6.50 8.51 -8.85
N LYS A 80 -5.93 7.29 -8.76
CA LYS A 80 -5.54 6.65 -7.50
C LYS A 80 -4.05 6.34 -7.43
N HIS A 81 -3.60 5.91 -6.27
CA HIS A 81 -2.24 5.44 -6.02
C HIS A 81 -2.25 3.96 -5.67
N LEU A 82 -1.65 3.12 -6.49
CA LEU A 82 -1.45 1.70 -6.24
C LEU A 82 -0.07 1.48 -5.60
N VAL A 83 -0.06 0.86 -4.42
CA VAL A 83 1.15 0.47 -3.70
C VAL A 83 1.22 -1.05 -3.61
N THR A 84 2.36 -1.62 -3.99
CA THR A 84 2.63 -3.07 -3.91
C THR A 84 3.77 -3.35 -2.93
N VAL A 85 3.92 -4.60 -2.52
CA VAL A 85 5.02 -5.02 -1.65
C VAL A 85 6.41 -4.67 -2.22
N ASP A 86 6.52 -4.61 -3.56
CA ASP A 86 7.77 -4.24 -4.24
C ASP A 86 8.20 -2.80 -3.91
N ALA A 87 7.25 -1.91 -3.51
CA ALA A 87 7.57 -0.54 -3.09
C ALA A 87 8.24 -0.47 -1.72
N LEU A 88 8.09 -1.50 -0.89
CA LEU A 88 8.60 -1.51 0.48
C LEU A 88 10.05 -2.02 0.58
N THR A 89 10.67 -2.41 -0.54
CA THR A 89 12.06 -2.90 -0.62
C THR A 89 13.04 -1.74 -0.50
N GLN A 90 13.20 -1.17 0.69
CA GLN A 90 14.06 -0.01 0.95
C GLN A 90 14.82 -0.15 2.26
N GLU A 91 15.85 0.68 2.41
CA GLU A 91 16.54 0.90 3.67
C GLU A 91 16.22 2.33 4.19
N PRO A 92 15.79 2.47 5.44
CA PRO A 92 15.48 1.37 6.38
C PRO A 92 14.19 0.61 5.98
N ALA A 93 14.20 -0.72 6.21
CA ALA A 93 13.03 -1.55 5.97
C ALA A 93 11.79 -1.04 6.71
N HIS A 94 10.62 -1.19 6.10
CA HIS A 94 9.37 -0.82 6.76
C HIS A 94 9.17 -1.63 8.06
N PRO A 95 8.69 -1.02 9.18
CA PRO A 95 8.50 -1.71 10.46
C PRO A 95 7.77 -3.05 10.34
N VAL A 96 6.72 -3.11 9.51
CA VAL A 96 5.99 -4.37 9.24
C VAL A 96 6.91 -5.46 8.69
N GLN A 97 7.79 -5.13 7.74
CA GLN A 97 8.71 -6.12 7.17
C GLN A 97 9.74 -6.57 8.21
N LYS A 98 10.30 -5.62 8.96
CA LYS A 98 11.27 -5.89 10.02
C LYS A 98 10.66 -6.81 11.09
N GLU A 99 9.50 -6.46 11.62
CA GLU A 99 8.87 -7.24 12.68
C GLU A 99 8.37 -8.61 12.20
N MET A 100 7.96 -8.73 10.92
CA MET A 100 7.65 -10.04 10.33
C MET A 100 8.87 -10.98 10.32
N VAL A 101 10.07 -10.46 10.15
CA VAL A 101 11.32 -11.24 10.25
C VAL A 101 11.63 -11.56 11.72
N GLU A 102 11.64 -10.56 12.60
CA GLU A 102 12.00 -10.69 14.02
C GLU A 102 11.06 -11.63 14.80
N CYS A 103 9.76 -11.59 14.46
CA CYS A 103 8.76 -12.46 15.08
C CYS A 103 8.62 -13.81 14.39
N HIS A 104 9.40 -14.13 13.35
CA HIS A 104 9.26 -15.33 12.54
C HIS A 104 7.85 -15.50 11.93
N GLY A 105 7.26 -14.38 11.47
CA GLY A 105 5.92 -14.33 10.89
C GLY A 105 5.77 -15.00 9.51
N ALA A 106 6.83 -15.57 8.96
CA ALA A 106 6.83 -16.27 7.68
C ALA A 106 7.49 -17.66 7.80
N GLN A 107 6.92 -18.65 7.09
CA GLN A 107 7.53 -19.98 6.93
C GLN A 107 7.74 -20.27 5.44
N CYS A 108 6.73 -20.72 4.68
CA CYS A 108 6.88 -20.93 3.23
C CYS A 108 6.97 -19.60 2.46
N GLY A 109 6.53 -18.48 3.01
CA GLY A 109 6.64 -17.13 2.44
C GLY A 109 5.55 -16.76 1.41
N PHE A 110 4.66 -17.69 1.02
CA PHE A 110 3.70 -17.44 -0.06
C PHE A 110 2.63 -16.39 0.29
N CYS A 111 2.06 -16.44 1.49
CA CYS A 111 1.08 -15.46 1.97
C CYS A 111 1.73 -14.15 2.48
N THR A 112 3.04 -14.17 2.74
CA THR A 112 3.74 -13.08 3.42
C THR A 112 3.60 -11.72 2.72
N PRO A 113 3.71 -11.60 1.38
CA PRO A 113 3.52 -10.32 0.71
C PRO A 113 2.14 -9.70 0.93
N GLY A 114 1.08 -10.51 0.85
CA GLY A 114 -0.28 -10.05 1.09
C GLY A 114 -0.51 -9.61 2.53
N ILE A 115 -0.01 -10.37 3.50
CA ILE A 115 -0.06 -10.04 4.93
C ILE A 115 0.68 -8.73 5.22
N ILE A 116 1.88 -8.55 4.65
CA ILE A 116 2.65 -7.31 4.78
C ILE A 116 1.83 -6.12 4.26
N MET A 117 1.14 -6.25 3.13
CA MET A 117 0.35 -5.17 2.57
C MET A 117 -0.88 -4.83 3.43
N SER A 118 -1.56 -5.81 4.01
CA SER A 118 -2.66 -5.57 4.95
C SER A 118 -2.18 -4.86 6.23
N LEU A 119 -1.08 -5.31 6.81
CA LEU A 119 -0.48 -4.65 7.97
C LEU A 119 0.10 -3.26 7.61
N PHE A 120 0.59 -3.06 6.39
CA PHE A 120 1.04 -1.76 5.90
C PHE A 120 -0.12 -0.75 5.83
N ALA A 121 -1.29 -1.16 5.34
CA ALA A 121 -2.48 -0.31 5.32
C ALA A 121 -2.87 0.12 6.74
N LEU A 122 -2.95 -0.83 7.68
CA LEU A 122 -3.26 -0.57 9.08
C LEU A 122 -2.20 0.35 9.75
N HIS A 123 -0.92 0.09 9.52
CA HIS A 123 0.17 0.95 10.04
C HIS A 123 0.06 2.38 9.51
N THR A 124 -0.25 2.54 8.23
CA THR A 124 -0.39 3.85 7.58
C THR A 124 -1.59 4.62 8.16
N GLU A 125 -2.72 3.95 8.34
CA GLU A 125 -3.92 4.52 8.98
C GLU A 125 -3.64 4.92 10.42
N SER A 126 -3.04 4.03 11.20
CA SER A 126 -2.66 4.29 12.60
C SER A 126 -1.74 5.50 12.73
N ALA A 127 -0.74 5.61 11.85
CA ALA A 127 0.17 6.75 11.81
C ALA A 127 -0.54 8.07 11.44
N ALA A 128 -1.55 8.01 10.56
CA ALA A 128 -2.35 9.17 10.17
C ALA A 128 -3.24 9.65 11.33
N ASN A 129 -3.86 8.71 12.05
CA ASN A 129 -4.77 8.99 13.15
C ASN A 129 -4.05 9.25 14.48
N GLY A 130 -2.74 9.01 14.57
CA GLY A 130 -1.98 9.12 15.81
C GLY A 130 -2.40 8.13 16.90
N SER A 131 -3.00 6.99 16.50
CA SER A 131 -3.52 5.96 17.40
C SER A 131 -2.82 4.62 17.15
N VAL A 132 -2.60 3.86 18.22
CA VAL A 132 -2.12 2.48 18.10
C VAL A 132 -3.33 1.55 17.97
N PRO A 133 -3.41 0.68 16.95
CA PRO A 133 -4.54 -0.22 16.79
C PRO A 133 -4.58 -1.26 17.91
N ASP A 134 -5.77 -1.60 18.35
CA ASP A 134 -6.00 -2.70 19.28
C ASP A 134 -5.95 -4.07 18.56
N ASP A 135 -6.15 -5.13 19.33
CA ASP A 135 -6.13 -6.50 18.79
C ASP A 135 -7.27 -6.77 17.81
N ASP A 136 -8.43 -6.16 18.01
CA ASP A 136 -9.59 -6.35 17.14
C ASP A 136 -9.32 -5.71 15.77
N ALA A 137 -8.76 -4.51 15.73
CA ALA A 137 -8.33 -3.85 14.48
C ALA A 137 -7.26 -4.65 13.74
N LEU A 138 -6.30 -5.25 14.47
CA LEU A 138 -5.29 -6.15 13.88
C LEU A 138 -5.92 -7.41 13.28
N LEU A 139 -6.84 -8.03 13.98
CA LEU A 139 -7.53 -9.23 13.51
C LEU A 139 -8.42 -8.91 12.30
N GLU A 140 -9.10 -7.78 12.31
CA GLU A 140 -9.90 -7.29 11.18
C GLU A 140 -9.03 -7.06 9.94
N ALA A 141 -7.92 -6.35 10.09
CA ALA A 141 -6.99 -6.09 8.98
C ALA A 141 -6.43 -7.38 8.36
N LEU A 142 -6.26 -8.44 9.15
CA LEU A 142 -5.75 -9.74 8.72
C LEU A 142 -6.84 -10.73 8.29
N SER A 143 -8.12 -10.42 8.50
CA SER A 143 -9.24 -11.36 8.29
C SER A 143 -9.34 -11.90 6.86
N GLY A 144 -8.90 -11.11 5.88
CA GLY A 144 -8.84 -11.48 4.46
C GLY A 144 -7.57 -12.23 4.02
N ASN A 145 -6.63 -12.53 4.93
CA ASN A 145 -5.34 -13.14 4.59
C ASN A 145 -5.19 -14.54 5.17
N LEU A 146 -5.11 -15.56 4.31
CA LEU A 146 -4.97 -16.94 4.75
C LEU A 146 -3.50 -17.37 4.83
N CYS A 147 -3.10 -17.89 6.00
CA CYS A 147 -1.82 -18.53 6.23
C CYS A 147 -2.00 -19.92 6.81
N ARG A 148 -1.46 -20.95 6.12
CA ARG A 148 -1.57 -22.36 6.57
C ARG A 148 -0.44 -22.79 7.49
N CYS A 149 0.68 -22.06 7.52
CA CYS A 149 1.92 -22.53 8.15
C CYS A 149 2.09 -22.05 9.59
N THR A 150 1.84 -20.77 9.89
CA THR A 150 2.33 -20.09 11.11
C THR A 150 1.37 -20.19 12.30
N GLY A 151 0.09 -20.46 12.07
CA GLY A 151 -0.94 -20.38 13.11
C GLY A 151 -1.23 -18.94 13.56
N TYR A 152 -0.81 -17.92 12.79
CA TYR A 152 -1.04 -16.48 12.92
C TYR A 152 -0.40 -15.78 14.13
N ARG A 153 -0.13 -16.43 15.25
CA ARG A 153 0.43 -15.80 16.44
C ARG A 153 1.65 -14.92 16.16
N PRO A 154 2.69 -15.40 15.45
CA PRO A 154 3.84 -14.56 15.15
C PRO A 154 3.51 -13.40 14.21
N ILE A 155 2.52 -13.54 13.33
CA ILE A 155 2.04 -12.47 12.42
C ILE A 155 1.35 -11.37 13.22
N ILE A 156 0.45 -11.73 14.14
CA ILE A 156 -0.27 -10.78 15.01
C ILE A 156 0.73 -10.04 15.90
N GLU A 157 1.70 -10.75 16.47
CA GLU A 157 2.76 -10.13 17.29
C GLU A 157 3.60 -9.15 16.45
N ALA A 158 3.94 -9.51 15.22
CA ALA A 158 4.65 -8.62 14.30
C ALA A 158 3.84 -7.35 14.00
N GLY A 159 2.53 -7.48 13.78
CA GLY A 159 1.62 -6.34 13.59
C GLY A 159 1.58 -5.41 14.80
N ARG A 160 1.43 -5.94 16.01
CA ARG A 160 1.48 -5.16 17.26
C ARG A 160 2.77 -4.36 17.38
N ARG A 161 3.91 -5.00 17.17
CA ARG A 161 5.23 -4.35 17.29
C ARG A 161 5.46 -3.32 16.20
N ALA A 162 4.99 -3.58 14.99
CA ALA A 162 5.14 -2.65 13.89
C ALA A 162 4.31 -1.37 14.10
N CYS A 163 3.06 -1.50 14.53
CA CYS A 163 2.14 -0.36 14.65
C CYS A 163 2.47 0.63 15.78
N VAL A 164 3.37 0.29 16.70
CA VAL A 164 3.89 1.26 17.70
C VAL A 164 5.13 2.00 17.22
N GLN A 165 5.68 1.64 16.05
CA GLN A 165 6.88 2.26 15.49
C GLN A 165 6.50 3.32 14.46
N THR A 166 7.21 4.44 14.50
CA THR A 166 7.18 5.43 13.40
C THR A 166 8.13 4.98 12.29
N TRP A 167 7.77 5.28 11.06
CA TRP A 167 8.62 4.99 9.91
C TRP A 167 8.79 6.22 9.04
N GLU A 168 10.05 6.55 8.76
CA GLU A 168 10.42 7.57 7.78
C GLU A 168 11.12 6.88 6.61
N PRO A 169 10.53 6.89 5.42
CA PRO A 169 11.16 6.29 4.25
C PRO A 169 12.47 7.02 3.94
N GLY A 170 13.49 6.24 3.56
CA GLY A 170 14.78 6.79 3.13
C GLY A 170 14.65 7.74 1.94
N THR A 171 15.57 8.69 1.82
CA THR A 171 15.55 9.76 0.80
C THR A 171 15.57 9.26 -0.66
N GLY A 172 15.81 7.97 -0.88
CA GLY A 172 15.81 7.34 -2.21
C GLY A 172 14.43 6.99 -2.76
N ASN A 173 13.36 7.07 -1.96
CA ASN A 173 12.02 6.73 -2.40
C ASN A 173 11.03 7.86 -2.15
N ALA A 174 10.92 8.70 -3.15
CA ALA A 174 9.94 9.77 -3.23
C ALA A 174 8.46 9.29 -3.08
N VAL A 175 8.22 7.99 -3.20
CA VAL A 175 6.89 7.37 -3.20
C VAL A 175 6.20 7.45 -1.86
N LEU A 176 6.98 7.26 -0.79
CA LEU A 176 6.46 7.12 0.56
C LEU A 176 6.99 8.19 1.51
N SER A 177 7.84 9.12 1.02
CA SER A 177 8.35 10.23 1.82
C SER A 177 7.36 11.40 1.83
N ARG A 178 7.14 11.94 3.01
CA ARG A 178 6.29 13.13 3.24
C ARG A 178 6.75 14.39 2.51
N SER A 179 8.03 14.47 2.14
CA SER A 179 8.66 15.70 1.66
C SER A 179 8.77 15.83 0.15
N SER A 180 8.73 14.76 -0.62
CA SER A 180 8.97 14.82 -2.07
C SER A 180 7.72 15.00 -2.92
N ALA A 181 6.53 14.86 -2.33
CA ALA A 181 5.27 15.13 -3.03
C ALA A 181 4.98 16.63 -3.20
N LEU A 182 5.82 17.52 -2.66
CA LEU A 182 5.52 18.96 -2.54
C LEU A 182 6.39 19.88 -3.39
N SER A 183 7.34 19.38 -4.15
CA SER A 183 8.10 20.21 -5.10
C SER A 183 7.58 20.03 -6.52
N GLY A 184 6.46 20.72 -6.82
CA GLY A 184 6.16 21.10 -8.21
C GLY A 184 7.25 22.05 -8.72
N PRO A 185 7.34 22.27 -10.04
CA PRO A 185 8.39 23.08 -10.65
C PRO A 185 8.48 24.53 -10.18
N ASP A 186 7.55 25.00 -9.33
CA ASP A 186 7.42 26.42 -8.95
C ASP A 186 7.72 26.75 -7.47
N GLY A 187 8.40 25.86 -6.73
CA GLY A 187 9.12 26.26 -5.51
C GLY A 187 8.34 26.86 -4.32
N ALA A 188 7.03 26.72 -4.24
CA ALA A 188 6.25 27.25 -3.12
C ALA A 188 6.00 26.15 -2.06
N ALA A 189 6.59 26.36 -0.87
CA ALA A 189 6.37 25.50 0.28
C ALA A 189 5.00 25.77 0.92
N PRO A 190 4.15 24.77 1.16
CA PRO A 190 2.98 24.96 2.00
C PRO A 190 3.32 24.76 3.48
N ASN A 191 2.88 25.70 4.30
CA ASN A 191 2.83 25.57 5.75
C ASN A 191 1.87 24.44 6.12
N ASN A 192 2.38 23.33 6.66
CA ASN A 192 1.50 22.42 7.38
C ASN A 192 2.19 21.53 8.41
N PRO A 193 1.61 21.42 9.61
CA PRO A 193 2.02 20.50 10.64
C PRO A 193 1.01 19.35 10.74
N ALA A 194 1.26 18.22 10.14
CA ALA A 194 0.70 16.95 10.61
C ALA A 194 1.40 15.75 9.95
N PRO A 195 1.68 14.68 10.70
CA PRO A 195 2.33 13.51 10.22
C PRO A 195 1.33 12.54 9.57
N GLY A 196 1.00 12.76 8.32
CA GLY A 196 0.25 11.83 7.50
C GLY A 196 0.88 11.75 6.12
N LEU A 197 0.75 10.67 5.42
CA LEU A 197 1.10 10.54 4.01
C LEU A 197 0.25 11.53 3.19
N SER A 198 0.60 12.81 3.21
CA SER A 198 -0.08 13.85 2.45
C SER A 198 0.31 13.72 0.96
N GLY A 199 -0.38 12.83 0.27
CA GLY A 199 -0.20 12.60 -1.17
C GLY A 199 -0.86 13.62 -2.08
N ILE A 200 -1.08 14.86 -1.62
CA ILE A 200 -1.94 15.85 -2.29
C ILE A 200 -1.35 16.43 -3.56
N ALA A 201 -0.03 16.60 -3.62
CA ALA A 201 0.60 17.29 -4.75
C ALA A 201 0.35 16.59 -6.10
N TRP A 202 0.24 15.26 -6.11
CA TRP A 202 -0.06 14.55 -7.35
C TRP A 202 -1.56 14.51 -7.70
N LEU A 203 -2.49 14.68 -6.74
CA LEU A 203 -3.91 14.89 -7.03
C LEU A 203 -4.16 16.26 -7.71
N GLN A 204 -3.31 17.24 -7.45
CA GLN A 204 -3.34 18.55 -8.10
C GLN A 204 -2.53 18.58 -9.39
N ASN A 205 -1.89 17.47 -9.78
CA ASN A 205 -1.17 17.38 -11.03
C ASN A 205 -2.16 17.51 -12.20
N PRO A 206 -2.01 18.53 -13.08
CA PRO A 206 -2.90 18.74 -14.23
C PRO A 206 -3.03 17.51 -15.14
N GLU A 207 -2.00 16.66 -15.19
CA GLU A 207 -2.01 15.44 -15.95
C GLU A 207 -2.94 14.35 -15.40
N MET A 208 -3.42 14.49 -14.15
CA MET A 208 -4.37 13.54 -13.53
C MET A 208 -5.82 14.01 -13.72
N ILE A 209 -6.06 15.31 -13.92
CA ILE A 209 -7.40 15.92 -13.97
C ILE A 209 -7.95 16.02 -15.40
N ALA A 210 -7.08 16.02 -16.41
CA ALA A 210 -7.47 16.20 -17.82
C ALA A 210 -7.86 14.85 -18.52
#